data_a4fbd1cb4045c3230bf8b0df4375a461
#
_entry.id   a4fbd1cb4045c3230bf8b0df4375a461
#
_cell.length_a   1.000
_cell.length_b   1.000
_cell.length_c   1.000
_cell.angle_alpha   90.00
_cell.angle_beta   90.00
_cell.angle_gamma   90.00
#
_symmetry.space_group_name_H-M   'P 1'
#
loop_
_entity.id
_entity.type
_entity.pdbx_description
1 polymer ?
#
loop_
_entity_poly.entity_id
_entity_poly.type
_entity_poly.pdbx_seq_one_letter_code
_entity_poly.pdbx_strand_id
1 'polypeptide(L)' 'MGYTLDIDTGGTFTDGFVVHDGEARIVKVPTTPHDLTICFMETIAAAAKFFEVQVEDFLFDTDIIRFSN' A
#
# COMPACT_ATOMS: atom_id res chain seq x y z
N MET A 1 8.12 14.99 4.08
CA MET A 1 6.91 14.49 4.73
C MET A 1 6.68 13.07 4.27
N GLY A 2 6.32 12.22 5.18
CA GLY A 2 6.25 10.81 4.91
C GLY A 2 4.90 10.33 4.45
N TYR A 3 4.88 9.08 4.01
CA TYR A 3 3.64 8.40 3.68
C TYR A 3 3.17 7.58 4.88
N THR A 4 1.87 7.44 5.02
CA THR A 4 1.27 6.48 5.94
C THR A 4 0.46 5.52 5.09
N LEU A 5 0.69 4.23 5.26
CA LEU A 5 0.04 3.20 4.46
C LEU A 5 -0.70 2.23 5.35
N ASP A 6 -2.00 2.12 5.14
CA ASP A 6 -2.82 1.13 5.82
C ASP A 6 -3.29 0.12 4.78
N ILE A 7 -3.01 -1.15 5.02
CA ILE A 7 -3.37 -2.22 4.09
C ILE A 7 -4.44 -3.08 4.75
N ASP A 8 -5.57 -3.22 4.06
CA ASP A 8 -6.69 -4.01 4.54
C ASP A 8 -6.97 -5.13 3.54
N THR A 9 -6.81 -6.36 3.99
CA THR A 9 -6.95 -7.54 3.15
C THR A 9 -8.38 -8.06 3.21
N GLY A 10 -9.10 -7.97 2.10
CA GLY A 10 -10.41 -8.58 1.97
C GLY A 10 -10.32 -9.93 1.27
N GLY A 11 -11.45 -10.56 1.08
CA GLY A 11 -11.48 -11.87 0.41
C GLY A 11 -11.14 -11.81 -1.06
N THR A 12 -11.51 -10.73 -1.73
CA THR A 12 -11.31 -10.58 -3.17
C THR A 12 -10.25 -9.55 -3.49
N PHE A 13 -10.27 -8.42 -2.80
CA PHE A 13 -9.34 -7.32 -3.05
C PHE A 13 -8.65 -6.90 -1.76
N THR A 14 -7.42 -6.44 -1.92
CA THR A 14 -6.63 -5.85 -0.85
C THR A 14 -6.54 -4.36 -1.14
N ASP A 15 -6.92 -3.55 -0.17
CA ASP A 15 -6.94 -2.10 -0.32
C ASP A 15 -5.75 -1.48 0.42
N GLY A 16 -5.09 -0.54 -0.25
CA GLY A 16 -4.06 0.27 0.39
C GLY A 16 -4.55 1.70 0.52
N PHE A 17 -4.57 2.20 1.73
CA PHE A 17 -4.99 3.56 2.01
C PHE A 17 -3.74 4.37 2.34
N VAL A 18 -3.39 5.29 1.45
CA VAL A 18 -2.16 6.06 1.57
C VAL A 18 -2.48 7.50 1.91
N VAL A 19 -1.84 8.03 2.93
CA VAL A 19 -1.97 9.44 3.29
C VAL A 19 -0.61 10.10 3.12
N HIS A 20 -0.61 11.25 2.45
CA HIS A 20 0.61 12.01 2.20
C HIS A 20 0.23 13.48 2.02
N ASP A 21 0.87 14.35 2.78
CA ASP A 21 0.63 15.80 2.70
C ASP A 21 -0.86 16.15 2.82
N GLY A 22 -1.57 15.47 3.72
CA GLY A 22 -2.98 15.74 3.95
C GLY A 22 -3.92 15.17 2.89
N GLU A 23 -3.40 14.47 1.90
CA GLU A 23 -4.21 13.83 0.87
C GLU A 23 -4.27 12.33 1.10
N ALA A 24 -5.45 11.77 0.91
CA ALA A 24 -5.67 10.34 1.04
C ALA A 24 -5.97 9.75 -0.32
N ARG A 25 -5.35 8.59 -0.60
CA ARG A 25 -5.58 7.88 -1.86
C ARG A 25 -5.75 6.40 -1.55
N ILE A 26 -6.53 5.73 -2.37
CA ILE A 26 -6.76 4.30 -2.21
C ILE A 26 -6.24 3.60 -3.45
N VAL A 27 -5.43 2.56 -3.23
CA VAL A 27 -5.04 1.65 -4.29
C VAL A 27 -5.64 0.29 -3.97
N LYS A 28 -5.88 -0.50 -4.99
CA LYS A 28 -6.57 -1.77 -4.82
C LYS A 28 -5.90 -2.81 -5.70
N VAL A 29 -5.58 -3.97 -5.11
CA VAL A 29 -5.00 -5.08 -5.86
C VAL A 29 -5.77 -6.35 -5.52
N PRO A 30 -5.75 -7.35 -6.39
CA PRO A 30 -6.39 -8.63 -6.07
C PRO A 30 -5.71 -9.27 -4.87
N THR A 31 -6.52 -9.84 -3.98
CA THR A 31 -5.98 -10.58 -2.84
C THR A 31 -5.35 -11.89 -3.32
N THR A 32 -4.21 -12.23 -2.74
CA THR A 32 -3.55 -13.50 -3.02
C THR A 32 -3.65 -14.37 -1.77
N PRO A 33 -4.78 -15.11 -1.58
CA PRO A 33 -5.03 -15.78 -0.30
C PRO A 33 -4.05 -16.90 0.01
N HIS A 34 -3.41 -17.47 -1.00
CA HIS A 34 -2.40 -18.52 -0.80
C HIS A 34 -1.10 -17.95 -0.23
N ASP A 35 -0.84 -16.65 -0.42
CA ASP A 35 0.38 -16.02 0.09
C ASP A 35 0.13 -14.50 0.16
N LEU A 36 -0.20 -14.03 1.35
CA LEU A 36 -0.56 -12.63 1.53
C LEU A 36 0.61 -11.67 1.33
N THR A 37 1.86 -12.18 1.37
CA THR A 37 3.01 -11.31 1.10
C THR A 37 2.99 -10.80 -0.34
N ILE A 38 2.41 -11.55 -1.26
CA ILE A 38 2.33 -11.13 -2.66
C ILE A 38 1.45 -9.90 -2.79
N CYS A 39 0.21 -9.97 -2.31
CA CYS A 39 -0.67 -8.82 -2.43
C CYS A 39 -0.21 -7.66 -1.55
N PHE A 40 0.46 -7.95 -0.43
CA PHE A 40 1.06 -6.92 0.41
C PHE A 40 2.08 -6.12 -0.40
N MET A 41 3.01 -6.81 -1.07
CA MET A 41 4.03 -6.14 -1.86
C MET A 41 3.45 -5.46 -3.08
N GLU A 42 2.42 -6.06 -3.69
CA GLU A 42 1.77 -5.44 -4.83
C GLU A 42 1.05 -4.16 -4.45
N THR A 43 0.48 -4.11 -3.24
CA THR A 43 -0.15 -2.89 -2.74
C THR A 43 0.88 -1.78 -2.58
N ILE A 44 2.04 -2.11 -2.02
CA ILE A 44 3.12 -1.14 -1.87
C ILE A 44 3.57 -0.64 -3.25
N ALA A 45 3.75 -1.55 -4.20
CA ALA A 45 4.16 -1.16 -5.54
C ALA A 45 3.11 -0.28 -6.22
N ALA A 46 1.83 -0.60 -6.04
CA ALA A 46 0.75 0.20 -6.61
C ALA A 46 0.74 1.61 -6.01
N ALA A 47 0.98 1.72 -4.71
CA ALA A 47 1.04 3.02 -4.05
C ALA A 47 2.22 3.85 -4.58
N ALA A 48 3.38 3.22 -4.71
CA ALA A 48 4.55 3.90 -5.24
C ALA A 48 4.30 4.39 -6.66
N LYS A 49 3.68 3.55 -7.48
CA LYS A 49 3.38 3.91 -8.87
C LYS A 49 2.40 5.08 -8.93
N PHE A 50 1.41 5.07 -8.04
CA PHE A 50 0.44 6.16 -8.02
C PHE A 50 1.12 7.51 -7.79
N PHE A 51 2.12 7.53 -6.91
CA PHE A 51 2.87 8.76 -6.61
C PHE A 51 4.07 8.95 -7.53
N GLU A 52 4.26 8.07 -8.51
CA GLU A 52 5.31 8.17 -9.53
C GLU A 52 6.71 8.17 -8.92
N VAL A 53 6.90 7.32 -7.91
CA VAL A 53 8.20 7.13 -7.27
C VAL A 53 8.58 5.67 -7.33
N GLN A 54 9.87 5.39 -7.15
CA GLN A 54 10.33 4.01 -7.05
C GLN A 54 9.90 3.41 -5.72
N VAL A 55 9.75 2.08 -5.69
CA VAL A 55 9.32 1.39 -4.47
C VAL A 55 10.29 1.69 -3.33
N GLU A 56 11.59 1.68 -3.60
CA GLU A 56 12.59 1.96 -2.57
C GLU A 56 12.41 3.34 -1.98
N ASP A 57 12.16 4.34 -2.83
CA ASP A 57 11.96 5.71 -2.37
C ASP A 57 10.67 5.85 -1.58
N PHE A 58 9.61 5.16 -2.03
CA PHE A 58 8.35 5.17 -1.33
C PHE A 58 8.53 4.59 0.09
N LEU A 59 9.19 3.43 0.18
CA LEU A 59 9.40 2.79 1.47
C LEU A 59 10.30 3.62 2.37
N PHE A 60 11.32 4.25 1.80
CA PHE A 60 12.21 5.09 2.58
C PHE A 60 11.46 6.24 3.26
N ASP A 61 10.47 6.80 2.56
CA ASP A 61 9.69 7.93 3.06
C ASP A 61 8.45 7.51 3.81
N THR A 62 8.17 6.20 3.91
CA THR A 62 6.98 5.74 4.61
C THR A 62 7.26 5.68 6.11
N ASP A 63 6.44 6.38 6.86
CA ASP A 63 6.60 6.46 8.32
C ASP A 63 6.00 5.24 9.01
N ILE A 64 4.83 4.80 8.56
CA ILE A 64 4.10 3.72 9.20
C ILE A 64 3.41 2.89 8.13
N ILE A 65 3.49 1.56 8.28
CA ILE A 65 2.68 0.63 7.50
C ILE A 65 1.89 -0.19 8.49
N ARG A 66 0.57 -0.18 8.37
CA ARG A 66 -0.31 -1.00 9.20
C ARG A 66 -0.99 -2.01 8.30
N PHE A 67 -1.08 -3.23 8.78
CA PHE A 67 -1.66 -4.33 8.02
C PHE A 67 -2.78 -4.97 8.85
N SER A 68 -3.96 -5.11 8.24
CA SER A 68 -5.09 -5.76 8.90
C SER A 68 -5.78 -6.71 7.93
N ASN A 69 -6.46 -7.71 8.48
CA ASN A 69 -7.20 -8.64 7.66
C ASN A 69 -8.45 -9.14 8.39
#